data_a1a6180cafce6ac98cfaf8f43801e5b9
#
_entry.id   a1a6180cafce6ac98cfaf8f43801e5b9
#
_cell.length_a   1.000
_cell.length_b   1.000
_cell.length_c   1.000
_cell.angle_alpha   90.00
_cell.angle_beta   90.00
_cell.angle_gamma   90.00
#
_symmetry.space_group_name_H-M   'P 1'
#
loop_
_entity.id
_entity.type
_entity.pdbx_description
1 polymer ?
#
loop_
_entity_poly.entity_id
_entity_poly.type
_entity_poly.pdbx_seq_one_letter_code
_entity_poly.pdbx_strand_id
1 'polypeptide(L)'
;MTHEMIIAGFGGQGVLSMGMTISYAAMLEGKEISWMPSYGPEMRGGTANCIVIVSDKKISSPIITEFNTAIVLNQPSMDKFSNAVRPGGLLLYDSTNIPTPSNRTDITVLGIPAAEEAARLDNLRVANMVLLGAFLSITGTIDAASIPEALKKVLPERYHNLLPLNEKALHLGMNYSEPLIQT
;
A
#
# COMPACT_ATOMS: atom_id res chain seq x y z
N MET A 1 6.75 -18.09 -1.43
CA MET A 1 5.61 -17.27 -1.91
C MET A 1 6.17 -16.05 -2.64
N THR A 2 5.51 -15.59 -3.69
CA THR A 2 5.85 -14.32 -4.35
C THR A 2 4.59 -13.46 -4.40
N HIS A 3 4.69 -12.20 -3.97
CA HIS A 3 3.59 -11.25 -3.96
C HIS A 3 3.99 -10.00 -4.75
N GLU A 4 3.25 -9.72 -5.81
CA GLU A 4 3.50 -8.65 -6.76
C GLU A 4 2.42 -7.59 -6.62
N MET A 5 2.80 -6.34 -6.36
CA MET A 5 1.85 -5.27 -6.08
C MET A 5 2.18 -3.97 -6.79
N ILE A 6 1.15 -3.21 -7.11
CA ILE A 6 1.20 -1.82 -7.55
C ILE A 6 0.60 -0.91 -6.47
N ILE A 7 1.29 0.16 -6.14
CA ILE A 7 0.80 1.21 -5.25
C ILE A 7 0.75 2.49 -6.06
N ALA A 8 -0.39 3.16 -6.09
CA ALA A 8 -0.60 4.31 -6.96
C ALA A 8 -1.51 5.38 -6.34
N GLY A 9 -1.18 6.65 -6.63
CA GLY A 9 -1.92 7.80 -6.12
C GLY A 9 -1.35 9.11 -6.63
N PHE A 10 -1.70 10.22 -6.00
CA PHE A 10 -1.07 11.52 -6.27
C PHE A 10 0.28 11.66 -5.56
N GLY A 11 1.16 12.49 -6.09
CA GLY A 11 2.33 12.94 -5.36
C GLY A 11 1.92 13.58 -4.02
N GLY A 12 2.62 13.21 -2.94
CA GLY A 12 2.30 13.66 -1.59
C GLY A 12 1.36 12.77 -0.78
N GLN A 13 0.73 11.76 -1.39
CA GLN A 13 -0.11 10.77 -0.67
C GLN A 13 0.70 9.62 -0.02
N GLY A 14 2.03 9.65 -0.07
CA GLY A 14 2.88 8.65 0.56
C GLY A 14 2.97 7.31 -0.18
N VAL A 15 2.68 7.30 -1.47
CA VAL A 15 2.73 6.10 -2.34
C VAL A 15 4.12 5.46 -2.35
N LEU A 16 5.16 6.25 -2.64
CA LEU A 16 6.53 5.76 -2.71
C LEU A 16 7.06 5.36 -1.33
N SER A 17 6.72 6.13 -0.31
CA SER A 17 7.06 5.86 1.08
C SER A 17 6.43 4.55 1.58
N MET A 18 5.19 4.25 1.19
CA MET A 18 4.54 2.97 1.49
C MET A 18 5.31 1.80 0.84
N GLY A 19 5.64 1.91 -0.44
CA GLY A 19 6.40 0.88 -1.15
C GLY A 19 7.79 0.66 -0.55
N MET A 20 8.50 1.72 -0.16
CA MET A 20 9.77 1.62 0.54
C MET A 20 9.63 0.96 1.91
N THR A 21 8.59 1.29 2.68
CA THR A 21 8.33 0.69 3.99
C THR A 21 8.09 -0.81 3.88
N ILE A 22 7.27 -1.24 2.92
CA ILE A 22 7.04 -2.66 2.61
C ILE A 22 8.37 -3.34 2.26
N SER A 23 9.17 -2.72 1.40
CA SER A 23 10.45 -3.28 0.95
C SER A 23 11.44 -3.45 2.09
N TYR A 24 11.62 -2.45 2.94
CA TYR A 24 12.49 -2.55 4.11
C TYR A 24 11.99 -3.57 5.13
N ALA A 25 10.69 -3.64 5.40
CA ALA A 25 10.11 -4.64 6.28
C ALA A 25 10.34 -6.06 5.76
N ALA A 26 10.13 -6.29 4.46
CA ALA A 26 10.42 -7.57 3.82
C ALA A 26 11.91 -7.97 3.92
N MET A 27 12.82 -7.00 3.75
CA MET A 27 14.27 -7.25 3.94
C MET A 27 14.60 -7.64 5.38
N LEU A 28 13.97 -7.04 6.38
CA LEU A 28 14.16 -7.40 7.79
C LEU A 28 13.71 -8.85 8.06
N GLU A 29 12.76 -9.37 7.30
CA GLU A 29 12.29 -10.75 7.35
C GLU A 29 13.10 -11.71 6.46
N GLY A 30 14.18 -11.24 5.85
CA GLY A 30 15.04 -12.05 4.99
C GLY A 30 14.44 -12.41 3.63
N LYS A 31 13.44 -11.65 3.17
CA LYS A 31 12.81 -11.85 1.86
C LYS A 31 13.55 -11.08 0.76
N GLU A 32 13.47 -11.60 -0.46
CA GLU A 32 13.91 -10.90 -1.67
C GLU A 32 12.91 -9.82 -2.03
N ILE A 33 13.38 -8.65 -2.46
CA ILE A 33 12.54 -7.52 -2.84
C ILE A 33 12.94 -6.91 -4.17
N SER A 34 11.96 -6.36 -4.86
CA SER A 34 12.17 -5.39 -5.93
C SER A 34 11.24 -4.20 -5.66
N TRP A 35 11.78 -3.01 -5.69
CA TRP A 35 11.02 -1.76 -5.59
C TRP A 35 11.36 -0.89 -6.79
N MET A 36 10.34 -0.59 -7.60
CA MET A 36 10.49 0.15 -8.84
C MET A 36 9.50 1.33 -8.87
N PRO A 37 9.95 2.54 -8.47
CA PRO A 37 9.13 3.73 -8.55
C PRO A 37 9.03 4.23 -10.00
N SER A 38 7.87 4.79 -10.35
CA SER A 38 7.68 5.52 -11.59
C SER A 38 7.73 7.01 -11.30
N TYR A 39 8.74 7.66 -11.88
CA TYR A 39 8.91 9.12 -11.86
C TYR A 39 8.63 9.64 -13.26
N GLY A 40 7.60 10.48 -13.40
CA GLY A 40 7.33 11.18 -14.64
C GLY A 40 7.24 12.69 -14.41
N PRO A 41 7.28 13.53 -15.46
CA PRO A 41 7.00 14.97 -15.37
C PRO A 41 5.60 15.25 -14.79
N GLU A 42 4.76 14.25 -14.69
CA GLU A 42 3.42 14.22 -14.11
C GLU A 42 3.41 14.32 -12.58
N MET A 43 4.56 14.26 -11.90
CA MET A 43 4.62 14.20 -10.43
C MET A 43 4.25 15.51 -9.72
N ARG A 44 4.19 16.64 -10.42
CA ARG A 44 3.63 17.89 -9.88
C ARG A 44 2.15 17.97 -10.21
N GLY A 45 1.32 17.35 -9.38
CA GLY A 45 -0.14 17.25 -9.58
C GLY A 45 -0.57 16.06 -10.43
N GLY A 46 0.37 15.15 -10.80
CA GLY A 46 0.12 13.91 -11.52
C GLY A 46 0.15 12.67 -10.63
N THR A 47 -0.08 11.51 -11.23
CA THR A 47 -0.07 10.21 -10.55
C THR A 47 1.35 9.73 -10.29
N ALA A 48 1.65 9.36 -9.04
CA ALA A 48 2.84 8.63 -8.65
C ALA A 48 2.50 7.15 -8.48
N ASN A 49 3.41 6.25 -8.82
CA ASN A 49 3.23 4.84 -8.54
C ASN A 49 4.55 4.13 -8.29
N CYS A 50 4.50 2.98 -7.64
CA CYS A 50 5.62 2.06 -7.54
C CYS A 50 5.14 0.61 -7.62
N ILE A 51 5.96 -0.22 -8.24
CA ILE A 51 5.80 -1.66 -8.25
C ILE A 51 6.68 -2.23 -7.12
N VAL A 52 6.12 -3.10 -6.31
CA VAL A 52 6.83 -3.81 -5.25
C VAL A 52 6.62 -5.31 -5.44
N ILE A 53 7.72 -6.05 -5.42
CA ILE A 53 7.71 -7.51 -5.41
C ILE A 53 8.36 -7.97 -4.11
N VAL A 54 7.67 -8.83 -3.38
CA VAL A 54 8.17 -9.50 -2.17
C VAL A 54 8.19 -10.99 -2.43
N SER A 55 9.33 -11.67 -2.24
CA SER A 55 9.46 -13.08 -2.58
C SER A 55 10.37 -13.83 -1.60
N ASP A 56 10.05 -15.10 -1.36
CA ASP A 56 10.93 -16.04 -0.64
C ASP A 56 12.02 -16.62 -1.56
N LYS A 57 11.97 -16.30 -2.86
CA LYS A 57 12.91 -16.79 -3.90
C LYS A 57 13.46 -15.62 -4.70
N LYS A 58 14.59 -15.82 -5.35
CA LYS A 58 15.17 -14.81 -6.25
C LYS A 58 14.16 -14.32 -7.27
N ILE A 59 14.07 -13.00 -7.40
CA ILE A 59 13.21 -12.31 -8.36
C ILE A 59 13.93 -12.33 -9.71
N SER A 60 13.35 -13.00 -10.70
CA SER A 60 13.91 -13.12 -12.05
C SER A 60 13.70 -11.90 -12.93
N SER A 61 12.61 -11.16 -12.71
CA SER A 61 12.30 -9.93 -13.44
C SER A 61 11.57 -8.94 -12.53
N PRO A 62 12.00 -7.67 -12.49
CA PRO A 62 11.26 -6.61 -11.80
C PRO A 62 10.10 -6.04 -12.64
N ILE A 63 10.04 -6.38 -13.94
CA ILE A 63 9.05 -5.85 -14.87
C ILE A 63 7.85 -6.79 -14.88
N ILE A 64 6.74 -6.29 -14.35
CA ILE A 64 5.46 -6.98 -14.30
C ILE A 64 4.34 -6.03 -14.74
N THR A 65 3.29 -6.58 -15.33
CA THR A 65 2.14 -5.83 -15.85
C THR A 65 0.82 -6.23 -15.18
N GLU A 66 0.82 -7.35 -14.48
CA GLU A 66 -0.32 -7.86 -13.72
C GLU A 66 0.08 -8.10 -12.27
N PHE A 67 -0.81 -7.82 -11.33
CA PHE A 67 -0.51 -7.75 -9.92
C PHE A 67 -1.41 -8.67 -9.08
N ASN A 68 -0.87 -9.23 -7.99
CA ASN A 68 -1.69 -9.87 -6.96
C ASN A 68 -2.51 -8.84 -6.19
N THR A 69 -1.94 -7.65 -5.99
CA THR A 69 -2.61 -6.55 -5.27
C THR A 69 -2.38 -5.21 -5.95
N ALA A 70 -3.42 -4.40 -6.04
CA ALA A 70 -3.31 -2.98 -6.29
C ALA A 70 -3.79 -2.20 -5.05
N ILE A 71 -3.00 -1.20 -4.62
CA ILE A 71 -3.36 -0.26 -3.56
C ILE A 71 -3.44 1.11 -4.20
N VAL A 72 -4.65 1.68 -4.29
CA VAL A 72 -4.89 2.92 -5.02
C VAL A 72 -5.51 4.00 -4.13
N LEU A 73 -4.97 5.22 -4.23
CA LEU A 73 -5.31 6.33 -3.36
C LEU A 73 -6.05 7.47 -4.08
N ASN A 74 -6.26 7.36 -5.40
CA ASN A 74 -7.01 8.34 -6.17
C ASN A 74 -7.78 7.70 -7.33
N GLN A 75 -8.77 8.40 -7.88
CA GLN A 75 -9.59 7.90 -8.98
C GLN A 75 -8.79 7.58 -10.25
N PRO A 76 -7.87 8.44 -10.74
CA PRO A 76 -7.07 8.11 -11.91
C PRO A 76 -6.27 6.81 -11.79
N SER A 77 -5.78 6.50 -10.60
CA SER A 77 -5.06 5.24 -10.32
C SER A 77 -6.02 4.04 -10.29
N MET A 78 -7.23 4.21 -9.75
CA MET A 78 -8.30 3.21 -9.82
C MET A 78 -8.58 2.85 -11.27
N ASP A 79 -8.84 3.84 -12.11
CA ASP A 79 -9.19 3.67 -13.52
C ASP A 79 -8.06 3.00 -14.31
N LYS A 80 -6.81 3.35 -13.99
CA LYS A 80 -5.63 2.83 -14.69
C LYS A 80 -5.26 1.39 -14.29
N PHE A 81 -5.33 1.05 -13.01
CA PHE A 81 -4.73 -0.18 -12.49
C PHE A 81 -5.75 -1.25 -12.07
N SER A 82 -7.05 -0.95 -12.00
CA SER A 82 -8.05 -1.93 -11.61
C SER A 82 -8.06 -3.17 -12.51
N ASN A 83 -7.83 -2.99 -13.81
CA ASN A 83 -7.80 -4.08 -14.80
C ASN A 83 -6.49 -4.88 -14.78
N ALA A 84 -5.46 -4.37 -14.14
CA ALA A 84 -4.16 -5.04 -14.01
C ALA A 84 -4.08 -5.98 -12.78
N VAL A 85 -5.13 -6.05 -11.98
CA VAL A 85 -5.21 -7.03 -10.89
C VAL A 85 -5.61 -8.39 -11.45
N ARG A 86 -4.84 -9.42 -11.13
CA ARG A 86 -5.12 -10.81 -11.55
C ARG A 86 -6.44 -11.31 -10.96
N PRO A 87 -7.19 -12.18 -11.66
CA PRO A 87 -8.34 -12.86 -11.08
C PRO A 87 -7.99 -13.51 -9.72
N GLY A 88 -8.85 -13.35 -8.73
CA GLY A 88 -8.60 -13.77 -7.34
C GLY A 88 -7.71 -12.82 -6.54
N GLY A 89 -7.23 -11.74 -7.14
CA GLY A 89 -6.40 -10.74 -6.47
C GLY A 89 -7.17 -9.74 -5.61
N LEU A 90 -6.45 -8.78 -5.05
CA LEU A 90 -6.96 -7.75 -4.14
C LEU A 90 -6.81 -6.35 -4.76
N LEU A 91 -7.89 -5.59 -4.76
CA LEU A 91 -7.89 -4.15 -5.05
C LEU A 91 -8.30 -3.40 -3.79
N LEU A 92 -7.32 -2.82 -3.13
CA LEU A 92 -7.49 -2.02 -1.92
C LEU A 92 -7.47 -0.53 -2.29
N TYR A 93 -8.43 0.26 -1.81
CA TYR A 93 -8.52 1.66 -2.19
C TYR A 93 -8.99 2.58 -1.06
N ASP A 94 -8.60 3.85 -1.13
CA ASP A 94 -9.10 4.89 -0.23
C ASP A 94 -10.51 5.32 -0.66
N SER A 95 -11.52 4.84 0.05
CA SER A 95 -12.93 5.15 -0.25
C SER A 95 -13.32 6.59 0.00
N THR A 96 -12.53 7.35 0.77
CA THR A 96 -12.74 8.79 0.96
C THR A 96 -12.49 9.58 -0.32
N ASN A 97 -11.47 9.19 -1.08
CA ASN A 97 -11.01 9.92 -2.27
C ASN A 97 -11.42 9.28 -3.60
N ILE A 98 -11.99 8.07 -3.56
CA ILE A 98 -12.39 7.32 -4.76
C ILE A 98 -13.90 7.07 -4.74
N PRO A 99 -14.69 7.93 -5.40
CA PRO A 99 -16.14 7.82 -5.42
C PRO A 99 -16.66 6.70 -6.35
N THR A 100 -15.84 6.28 -7.34
CA THR A 100 -16.24 5.26 -8.32
C THR A 100 -15.27 4.08 -8.26
N PRO A 101 -15.52 3.10 -7.38
CA PRO A 101 -14.68 1.90 -7.29
C PRO A 101 -14.86 0.99 -8.51
N SER A 102 -13.94 0.04 -8.68
CA SER A 102 -14.06 -1.01 -9.68
C SER A 102 -15.30 -1.88 -9.42
N ASN A 103 -15.99 -2.26 -10.48
CA ASN A 103 -17.13 -3.17 -10.45
C ASN A 103 -16.75 -4.62 -10.78
N ARG A 104 -15.46 -4.97 -10.76
CA ARG A 104 -14.99 -6.34 -11.01
C ARG A 104 -15.46 -7.27 -9.90
N THR A 105 -15.94 -8.46 -10.32
CA THR A 105 -16.46 -9.50 -9.42
C THR A 105 -15.52 -10.71 -9.30
N ASP A 106 -14.46 -10.72 -10.10
CA ASP A 106 -13.44 -11.77 -10.13
C ASP A 106 -12.24 -11.49 -9.21
N ILE A 107 -12.26 -10.36 -8.50
CA ILE A 107 -11.26 -9.93 -7.52
C ILE A 107 -11.95 -9.45 -6.25
N THR A 108 -11.20 -9.37 -5.14
CA THR A 108 -11.67 -8.69 -3.92
C THR A 108 -11.46 -7.18 -4.07
N VAL A 109 -12.53 -6.41 -4.05
CA VAL A 109 -12.49 -4.93 -4.06
C VAL A 109 -12.87 -4.42 -2.68
N LEU A 110 -11.93 -3.79 -1.98
CA LEU A 110 -12.13 -3.33 -0.60
C LEU A 110 -11.80 -1.84 -0.45
N GLY A 111 -12.81 -1.07 -0.07
CA GLY A 111 -12.66 0.35 0.27
C GLY A 111 -12.40 0.57 1.75
N ILE A 112 -11.36 1.32 2.04
CA ILE A 112 -11.01 1.77 3.40
C ILE A 112 -11.12 3.29 3.42
N PRO A 113 -11.80 3.93 4.40
CA PRO A 113 -11.88 5.38 4.50
C PRO A 113 -10.59 5.98 5.08
N ALA A 114 -9.47 5.73 4.38
CA ALA A 114 -8.13 5.99 4.91
C ALA A 114 -7.85 7.47 5.17
N ALA A 115 -8.27 8.36 4.28
CA ALA A 115 -8.10 9.79 4.48
C ALA A 115 -9.01 10.32 5.60
N GLU A 116 -10.21 9.78 5.76
CA GLU A 116 -11.11 10.13 6.88
C GLU A 116 -10.51 9.69 8.22
N GLU A 117 -9.99 8.46 8.32
CA GLU A 117 -9.33 7.97 9.52
C GLU A 117 -8.07 8.78 9.85
N ALA A 118 -7.27 9.14 8.85
CA ALA A 118 -6.13 10.01 9.03
C ALA A 118 -6.52 11.42 9.50
N ALA A 119 -7.62 11.96 9.00
CA ALA A 119 -8.17 13.25 9.45
C ALA A 119 -8.59 13.20 10.93
N ARG A 120 -9.16 12.09 11.41
CA ARG A 120 -9.48 11.88 12.83
C ARG A 120 -8.24 11.82 13.72
N LEU A 121 -7.08 11.50 13.14
CA LEU A 121 -5.77 11.54 13.80
C LEU A 121 -5.06 12.90 13.64
N ASP A 122 -5.76 13.91 13.13
CA ASP A 122 -5.24 15.26 12.83
C ASP A 122 -4.02 15.26 11.89
N ASN A 123 -3.85 14.22 11.07
CA ASN A 123 -2.71 14.13 10.14
C ASN A 123 -3.03 13.30 8.88
N LEU A 124 -3.42 13.97 7.80
CA LEU A 124 -3.73 13.31 6.52
C LEU A 124 -2.56 12.51 5.92
N ARG A 125 -1.32 12.80 6.31
CA ARG A 125 -0.13 12.11 5.79
C ARG A 125 -0.04 10.65 6.20
N VAL A 126 -0.77 10.22 7.23
CA VAL A 126 -0.77 8.82 7.69
C VAL A 126 -1.86 7.96 7.03
N ALA A 127 -2.61 8.50 6.06
CA ALA A 127 -3.62 7.73 5.33
C ALA A 127 -3.02 6.50 4.62
N ASN A 128 -1.81 6.62 4.10
CA ASN A 128 -1.09 5.50 3.51
C ASN A 128 -0.82 4.37 4.53
N MET A 129 -0.61 4.69 5.80
CA MET A 129 -0.40 3.69 6.86
C MET A 129 -1.68 2.95 7.22
N VAL A 130 -2.85 3.61 7.13
CA VAL A 130 -4.15 2.95 7.30
C VAL A 130 -4.34 1.90 6.20
N LEU A 131 -4.08 2.25 4.94
CA LEU A 131 -4.14 1.28 3.83
C LEU A 131 -3.11 0.16 3.98
N LEU A 132 -1.89 0.49 4.41
CA LEU A 132 -0.85 -0.52 4.67
C LEU A 132 -1.30 -1.52 5.74
N GLY A 133 -1.90 -1.05 6.83
CA GLY A 133 -2.40 -1.91 7.89
C GLY A 133 -3.45 -2.91 7.38
N ALA A 134 -4.42 -2.45 6.61
CA ALA A 134 -5.42 -3.31 5.98
C ALA A 134 -4.77 -4.34 5.03
N PHE A 135 -3.82 -3.89 4.20
CA PHE A 135 -3.08 -4.78 3.29
C PHE A 135 -2.37 -5.91 4.04
N LEU A 136 -1.62 -5.58 5.10
CA LEU A 136 -0.86 -6.57 5.86
C LEU A 136 -1.77 -7.58 6.55
N SER A 137 -2.86 -7.12 7.15
CA SER A 137 -3.81 -7.98 7.85
C SER A 137 -4.52 -8.95 6.89
N ILE A 138 -4.85 -8.50 5.67
CA ILE A 138 -5.53 -9.34 4.66
C ILE A 138 -4.56 -10.36 4.06
N THR A 139 -3.35 -9.93 3.72
CA THR A 139 -2.44 -10.74 2.89
C THR A 139 -1.44 -11.56 3.69
N GLY A 140 -1.09 -11.11 4.89
CA GLY A 140 -0.02 -11.73 5.68
C GLY A 140 1.34 -11.75 4.97
N THR A 141 1.54 -10.89 3.96
CA THR A 141 2.75 -10.88 3.14
C THR A 141 3.99 -10.53 3.97
N ILE A 142 3.83 -9.66 4.96
CA ILE A 142 4.85 -9.19 5.89
C ILE A 142 4.21 -9.08 7.27
N ASP A 143 4.95 -9.36 8.32
CA ASP A 143 4.51 -9.15 9.69
C ASP A 143 4.43 -7.64 9.99
N ALA A 144 3.31 -7.21 10.54
CA ALA A 144 3.12 -5.82 10.97
C ALA A 144 4.16 -5.37 12.02
N ALA A 145 4.70 -6.31 12.80
CA ALA A 145 5.76 -6.04 13.77
C ALA A 145 7.07 -5.56 13.13
N SER A 146 7.30 -5.83 11.84
CA SER A 146 8.47 -5.36 11.10
C SER A 146 8.35 -3.89 10.63
N ILE A 147 7.14 -3.32 10.63
CA ILE A 147 6.88 -1.99 10.09
C ILE A 147 7.52 -0.85 10.88
N PRO A 148 7.48 -0.81 12.23
CA PRO A 148 8.09 0.28 12.99
C PRO A 148 9.59 0.46 12.71
N GLU A 149 10.34 -0.62 12.60
CA GLU A 149 11.77 -0.57 12.28
C GLU A 149 12.02 -0.14 10.83
N ALA A 150 11.20 -0.62 9.89
CA ALA A 150 11.24 -0.19 8.49
C ALA A 150 10.95 1.31 8.35
N LEU A 151 9.98 1.84 9.08
CA LEU A 151 9.64 3.27 9.08
C LEU A 151 10.80 4.15 9.55
N LYS A 152 11.59 3.71 10.54
CA LYS A 152 12.80 4.43 10.97
C LYS A 152 13.84 4.56 9.85
N LYS A 153 13.86 3.62 8.91
CA LYS A 153 14.75 3.68 7.74
C LYS A 153 14.21 4.58 6.63
N VAL A 154 12.91 4.63 6.48
CA VAL A 154 12.23 5.39 5.41
C VAL A 154 12.04 6.86 5.78
N LEU A 155 11.63 7.13 7.02
CA LEU A 155 11.39 8.50 7.47
C LEU A 155 12.70 9.19 7.88
N PRO A 156 12.95 10.42 7.38
CA PRO A 156 14.03 11.25 7.89
C PRO A 156 13.92 11.43 9.42
N GLU A 157 15.06 11.52 10.12
CA GLU A 157 15.11 11.64 11.59
C GLU A 157 14.22 12.76 12.16
N ARG A 158 14.13 13.88 11.44
CA ARG A 158 13.25 15.02 11.82
C ARG A 158 11.77 14.66 11.90
N TYR A 159 11.35 13.50 11.36
CA TYR A 159 9.98 13.02 11.38
C TYR A 159 9.78 11.79 12.28
N HIS A 160 10.81 11.35 13.02
CA HIS A 160 10.71 10.19 13.91
C HIS A 160 9.76 10.43 15.09
N ASN A 161 9.46 11.69 15.42
CA ASN A 161 8.40 12.03 16.37
C ASN A 161 7.00 11.59 15.89
N LEU A 162 6.83 11.31 14.59
CA LEU A 162 5.58 10.82 14.00
C LEU A 162 5.47 9.28 13.98
N LEU A 163 6.52 8.55 14.39
CA LEU A 163 6.48 7.09 14.43
C LEU A 163 5.29 6.53 15.22
N PRO A 164 4.98 7.02 16.44
CA PRO A 164 3.83 6.52 17.20
C PRO A 164 2.49 6.76 16.47
N LEU A 165 2.37 7.88 15.76
CA LEU A 165 1.17 8.20 14.99
C LEU A 165 1.02 7.28 13.77
N ASN A 166 2.12 6.98 13.09
CA ASN A 166 2.13 6.03 11.98
C ASN A 166 1.75 4.61 12.44
N GLU A 167 2.25 4.17 13.58
CA GLU A 167 1.87 2.88 14.19
C GLU A 167 0.38 2.85 14.53
N LYS A 168 -0.16 3.93 15.10
CA LYS A 168 -1.59 4.04 15.40
C LYS A 168 -2.44 3.93 14.13
N ALA A 169 -2.05 4.62 13.07
CA ALA A 169 -2.73 4.55 11.76
C ALA A 169 -2.67 3.13 11.16
N LEU A 170 -1.52 2.46 11.26
CA LEU A 170 -1.35 1.07 10.84
C LEU A 170 -2.35 0.15 11.54
N HIS A 171 -2.43 0.23 12.88
CA HIS A 171 -3.35 -0.59 13.67
C HIS A 171 -4.82 -0.30 13.36
N LEU A 172 -5.18 0.97 13.12
CA LEU A 172 -6.53 1.30 12.65
C LEU A 172 -6.86 0.60 11.34
N GLY A 173 -5.91 0.59 10.39
CA GLY A 173 -6.09 -0.09 9.12
C GLY A 173 -6.28 -1.60 9.27
N MET A 174 -5.53 -2.22 10.16
CA MET A 174 -5.64 -3.67 10.42
C MET A 174 -7.05 -4.08 10.87
N ASN A 175 -7.74 -3.24 11.63
CA ASN A 175 -9.09 -3.53 12.12
C ASN A 175 -10.14 -3.58 11.00
N TYR A 176 -9.91 -2.90 9.87
CA TYR A 176 -10.83 -2.93 8.72
C TYR A 176 -10.87 -4.25 7.96
N SER A 177 -9.87 -5.10 8.16
CA SER A 177 -9.78 -6.41 7.49
C SER A 177 -10.34 -7.57 8.30
N GLU A 178 -10.59 -7.38 9.60
CA GLU A 178 -11.11 -8.44 10.49
C GLU A 178 -12.38 -9.13 9.98
N PRO A 179 -13.37 -8.44 9.37
CA PRO A 179 -14.57 -9.07 8.85
C PRO A 179 -14.32 -10.02 7.67
N LEU A 180 -13.20 -9.87 6.95
CA LEU A 180 -12.86 -10.69 5.78
C LEU A 180 -12.10 -11.96 6.15
N ILE A 181 -11.50 -12.02 7.33
CA ILE A 181 -10.68 -13.14 7.79
C ILE A 181 -11.53 -14.19 8.53
N GLN A 182 -12.72 -13.82 8.98
CA GLN A 182 -13.63 -14.68 9.76
C GLN A 182 -14.57 -15.56 8.89
N THR A 183 -14.45 -15.52 7.57
CA THR A 183 -15.22 -16.35 6.62
C THR A 183 -14.35 -17.39 5.98
#